data_e7279729968be25a67f1a788232b92c0
#
_entry.id   e7279729968be25a67f1a788232b92c0
#
_cell.length_a   1.000
_cell.length_b   1.000
_cell.length_c   1.000
_cell.angle_alpha   90.00
_cell.angle_beta   90.00
_cell.angle_gamma   90.00
#
_symmetry.space_group_name_H-M   'P 1'
#
loop_
_entity.id
_entity.type
_entity.pdbx_description
1 polymer ?
#
loop_
_entity_poly.entity_id
_entity_poly.type
_entity_poly.pdbx_seq_one_letter_code
_entity_poly.pdbx_strand_id
1 'polypeptide(L)'
;MKRITKWLSVSAGGLVAVGLIAFVGSYLGFAGQFLVPATTTDDPALPSRNIAGYRYHLEVFGLPTRPVVIVLHGGPGGDYRSLLPLRPLSDDYQLVFYDQRGSGLSPRVPDEQLNLDQFVEDLHSIVSATSPHSPVRLIGHSWGAMLAAAYLERYPDTVSHAVLAEPAFLTAEQGNRWYEQINHGQPPASWALLEGVWRSWIESLYVYGPDADARRDFFTRRVLSLSVPGQPFAGYYCGSDPHSASDPVWREGSRAFRSIVKAAFKEGHLDRDLVSIKAKRFPHKVLLVAGRCNSVIGPEVQRQNLALFANAELAVINDAGHTMFGERPEASLAVLERYLAEDHTAIVASE
;
A
#
# COMPACT_ATOMS: atom_id res chain seq x y z
N MET A 1 -18.79 54.18 -9.82
CA MET A 1 -17.58 53.32 -9.82
C MET A 1 -16.75 53.41 -8.54
N LYS A 2 -16.30 54.56 -8.07
CA LYS A 2 -15.43 54.70 -6.87
C LYS A 2 -16.01 54.18 -5.54
N ARG A 3 -17.32 54.15 -5.34
CA ARG A 3 -17.95 53.60 -4.13
C ARG A 3 -17.99 52.05 -4.13
N ILE A 4 -18.23 51.43 -5.28
CA ILE A 4 -18.29 49.96 -5.42
C ILE A 4 -16.90 49.35 -5.21
N THR A 5 -15.85 49.98 -5.75
CA THR A 5 -14.45 49.55 -5.54
C THR A 5 -14.04 49.61 -4.07
N LYS A 6 -14.52 50.62 -3.33
CA LYS A 6 -14.19 50.80 -1.91
C LYS A 6 -14.91 49.72 -1.03
N TRP A 7 -16.14 49.32 -1.37
CA TRP A 7 -16.86 48.25 -0.69
C TRP A 7 -16.25 46.86 -0.97
N LEU A 8 -15.83 46.61 -2.22
CA LEU A 8 -15.11 45.40 -2.60
C LEU A 8 -13.75 45.25 -1.90
N SER A 9 -13.02 46.36 -1.72
CA SER A 9 -11.73 46.32 -1.00
C SER A 9 -11.90 46.18 0.52
N VAL A 10 -12.95 46.72 1.11
CA VAL A 10 -13.25 46.54 2.55
C VAL A 10 -13.72 45.10 2.82
N SER A 11 -14.54 44.50 1.94
CA SER A 11 -14.98 43.14 2.08
C SER A 11 -13.84 42.14 1.86
N ALA A 12 -12.92 42.39 0.90
CA ALA A 12 -11.73 41.57 0.69
C ALA A 12 -10.76 41.62 1.89
N GLY A 13 -10.52 42.83 2.44
CA GLY A 13 -9.71 43.01 3.64
C GLY A 13 -10.31 42.32 4.88
N GLY A 14 -11.65 42.36 5.02
CA GLY A 14 -12.37 41.65 6.09
C GLY A 14 -12.23 40.13 5.99
N LEU A 15 -12.37 39.56 4.80
CA LEU A 15 -12.20 38.11 4.56
C LEU A 15 -10.77 37.66 4.84
N VAL A 16 -9.76 38.42 4.45
CA VAL A 16 -8.35 38.13 4.75
C VAL A 16 -8.10 38.15 6.26
N ALA A 17 -8.64 39.16 6.97
CA ALA A 17 -8.51 39.22 8.44
C ALA A 17 -9.15 38.06 9.15
N VAL A 18 -10.37 37.63 8.76
CA VAL A 18 -11.05 36.46 9.30
C VAL A 18 -10.25 35.19 9.01
N GLY A 19 -9.72 35.04 7.78
CA GLY A 19 -8.88 33.89 7.41
C GLY A 19 -7.59 33.81 8.25
N LEU A 20 -6.92 34.95 8.49
CA LEU A 20 -5.75 35.03 9.36
C LEU A 20 -6.06 34.67 10.83
N ILE A 21 -7.17 35.20 11.37
CA ILE A 21 -7.60 34.86 12.74
C ILE A 21 -7.90 33.38 12.86
N ALA A 22 -8.63 32.80 11.90
CA ALA A 22 -8.91 31.37 11.87
C ALA A 22 -7.63 30.52 11.77
N PHE A 23 -6.68 30.93 10.92
CA PHE A 23 -5.39 30.26 10.79
C PHE A 23 -4.58 30.32 12.09
N VAL A 24 -4.40 31.51 12.67
CA VAL A 24 -3.64 31.69 13.91
C VAL A 24 -4.31 30.95 15.07
N GLY A 25 -5.64 31.04 15.18
CA GLY A 25 -6.40 30.30 16.18
C GLY A 25 -6.23 28.79 16.04
N SER A 26 -6.34 28.25 14.82
CA SER A 26 -6.09 26.83 14.55
C SER A 26 -4.63 26.45 14.80
N TYR A 27 -3.69 27.26 14.37
CA TYR A 27 -2.25 27.04 14.57
C TYR A 27 -1.92 26.92 16.06
N LEU A 28 -2.40 27.84 16.88
CA LEU A 28 -2.18 27.78 18.33
C LEU A 28 -3.00 26.69 19.01
N GLY A 29 -4.23 26.44 18.54
CA GLY A 29 -5.13 25.45 19.14
C GLY A 29 -4.74 24.01 18.85
N PHE A 30 -4.07 23.72 17.75
CA PHE A 30 -3.58 22.38 17.39
C PHE A 30 -2.07 22.22 17.61
N ALA A 31 -1.44 23.12 18.35
CA ALA A 31 -0.03 23.03 18.69
C ALA A 31 0.27 21.70 19.42
N GLY A 32 1.33 21.02 19.01
CA GLY A 32 1.72 19.75 19.58
C GLY A 32 3.11 19.30 19.16
N GLN A 33 3.56 18.19 19.75
CA GLN A 33 4.76 17.49 19.31
C GLN A 33 4.33 16.29 18.47
N PHE A 34 4.60 16.34 17.16
CA PHE A 34 4.28 15.26 16.24
C PHE A 34 5.58 14.65 15.75
N LEU A 35 5.82 13.40 16.18
CA LEU A 35 7.03 12.67 15.83
C LEU A 35 6.77 11.81 14.59
N VAL A 36 7.72 11.85 13.69
CA VAL A 36 7.79 10.96 12.52
C VAL A 36 9.04 10.11 12.67
N PRO A 37 8.97 8.78 12.58
CA PRO A 37 10.15 7.94 12.68
C PRO A 37 11.20 8.28 11.61
N ALA A 38 12.47 8.16 11.97
CA ALA A 38 13.58 8.27 11.04
C ALA A 38 13.61 7.10 10.05
N THR A 39 14.23 7.29 8.90
CA THR A 39 14.54 6.20 7.97
C THR A 39 15.86 5.55 8.31
N THR A 40 16.16 4.41 7.68
CA THR A 40 17.45 3.74 7.83
C THR A 40 18.65 4.60 7.39
N THR A 41 18.42 5.72 6.68
CA THR A 41 19.46 6.71 6.36
C THR A 41 19.86 7.50 7.60
N ASP A 42 18.87 7.92 8.40
CA ASP A 42 19.06 8.85 9.51
C ASP A 42 19.19 8.11 10.85
N ASP A 43 18.69 6.88 10.94
CA ASP A 43 18.83 6.00 12.09
C ASP A 43 19.51 4.66 11.71
N PRO A 44 20.82 4.52 11.93
CA PRO A 44 21.55 3.29 11.63
C PRO A 44 21.19 2.11 12.55
N ALA A 45 20.49 2.33 13.68
CA ALA A 45 20.07 1.29 14.60
C ALA A 45 18.86 0.49 14.08
N LEU A 46 18.13 1.03 13.10
CA LEU A 46 17.01 0.32 12.49
C LEU A 46 17.47 -0.97 11.78
N PRO A 47 16.70 -2.07 11.90
CA PRO A 47 16.95 -3.29 11.15
C PRO A 47 17.05 -2.98 9.66
N SER A 48 18.16 -3.36 9.04
CA SER A 48 18.35 -3.00 7.63
C SER A 48 19.33 -3.92 6.91
N ARG A 49 19.18 -4.02 5.58
CA ARG A 49 20.10 -4.74 4.71
C ARG A 49 20.39 -3.91 3.46
N ASN A 50 21.67 -3.83 3.09
CA ASN A 50 22.06 -3.25 1.81
C ASN A 50 21.96 -4.32 0.72
N ILE A 51 21.09 -4.09 -0.26
CA ILE A 51 20.87 -4.99 -1.40
C ILE A 51 20.91 -4.14 -2.66
N ALA A 52 21.76 -4.49 -3.61
CA ALA A 52 21.97 -3.77 -4.87
C ALA A 52 22.21 -2.25 -4.68
N GLY A 53 22.95 -1.88 -3.62
CA GLY A 53 23.27 -0.48 -3.31
C GLY A 53 22.18 0.34 -2.62
N TYR A 54 21.04 -0.26 -2.29
CA TYR A 54 19.97 0.40 -1.53
C TYR A 54 19.80 -0.25 -0.16
N ARG A 55 19.70 0.57 0.89
CA ARG A 55 19.61 0.13 2.29
C ARG A 55 18.16 -0.02 2.72
N TYR A 56 17.54 -1.16 2.43
CA TYR A 56 16.17 -1.44 2.84
C TYR A 56 16.03 -1.54 4.37
N HIS A 57 14.98 -0.98 4.94
CA HIS A 57 14.47 -1.41 6.22
C HIS A 57 13.90 -2.82 6.01
N LEU A 58 14.49 -3.81 6.70
CA LEU A 58 14.23 -5.22 6.43
C LEU A 58 14.45 -6.05 7.68
N GLU A 59 13.50 -6.91 7.98
CA GLU A 59 13.61 -7.92 9.03
C GLU A 59 13.37 -9.33 8.49
N VAL A 60 14.04 -10.30 9.09
CA VAL A 60 13.91 -11.72 8.75
C VAL A 60 13.51 -12.50 9.99
N PHE A 61 12.46 -13.29 9.89
CA PHE A 61 11.98 -14.17 10.96
C PHE A 61 12.01 -15.62 10.49
N GLY A 62 12.19 -16.55 11.43
CA GLY A 62 12.30 -17.98 11.14
C GLY A 62 13.73 -18.46 10.84
N LEU A 63 13.88 -19.76 10.64
CA LEU A 63 15.19 -20.38 10.45
C LEU A 63 15.70 -20.21 9.01
N PRO A 64 17.01 -19.95 8.80
CA PRO A 64 17.60 -19.77 7.47
C PRO A 64 17.50 -21.01 6.56
N THR A 65 17.23 -22.18 7.13
CA THR A 65 17.08 -23.45 6.40
C THR A 65 15.68 -23.70 5.88
N ARG A 66 14.73 -22.87 6.26
CA ARG A 66 13.33 -22.98 5.82
C ARG A 66 13.13 -22.31 4.45
N PRO A 67 12.09 -22.73 3.69
CA PRO A 67 11.74 -22.06 2.44
C PRO A 67 11.42 -20.59 2.66
N VAL A 68 11.89 -19.74 1.75
CA VAL A 68 11.76 -18.27 1.86
C VAL A 68 10.36 -17.82 1.43
N VAL A 69 9.75 -16.99 2.25
CA VAL A 69 8.53 -16.23 1.92
C VAL A 69 8.88 -14.74 1.98
N ILE A 70 8.66 -14.01 0.90
CA ILE A 70 8.82 -12.55 0.85
C ILE A 70 7.44 -11.92 0.95
N VAL A 71 7.30 -10.98 1.90
CA VAL A 71 6.05 -10.30 2.20
C VAL A 71 6.10 -8.88 1.66
N LEU A 72 5.12 -8.54 0.79
CA LEU A 72 5.05 -7.28 0.05
C LEU A 72 3.89 -6.44 0.57
N HIS A 73 4.21 -5.31 1.19
CA HIS A 73 3.20 -4.41 1.77
C HIS A 73 2.44 -3.59 0.72
N GLY A 74 1.30 -3.07 1.14
CA GLY A 74 0.41 -2.21 0.36
C GLY A 74 0.83 -0.73 0.31
N GLY A 75 -0.08 0.08 -0.12
CA GLY A 75 0.05 1.51 -0.37
C GLY A 75 -0.31 1.86 -1.81
N PRO A 76 0.65 2.15 -2.72
CA PRO A 76 2.12 2.26 -2.53
C PRO A 76 2.50 3.28 -1.47
N GLY A 77 3.64 3.06 -0.82
CA GLY A 77 4.13 3.99 0.21
C GLY A 77 3.84 3.58 1.66
N GLY A 78 3.06 2.53 1.91
CA GLY A 78 2.89 1.96 3.24
C GLY A 78 4.18 1.33 3.79
N ASP A 79 4.06 0.47 4.78
CA ASP A 79 5.16 -0.33 5.30
C ASP A 79 4.67 -1.73 5.72
N TYR A 80 5.60 -2.63 6.09
CA TYR A 80 5.23 -4.00 6.40
C TYR A 80 4.61 -4.18 7.80
N ARG A 81 4.50 -3.13 8.62
CA ARG A 81 3.94 -3.22 9.98
C ARG A 81 2.51 -3.79 9.98
N SER A 82 1.71 -3.42 8.98
CA SER A 82 0.34 -3.93 8.81
C SER A 82 0.29 -5.43 8.51
N LEU A 83 1.40 -6.02 8.05
CA LEU A 83 1.53 -7.43 7.69
C LEU A 83 2.22 -8.28 8.76
N LEU A 84 2.64 -7.70 9.88
CA LEU A 84 3.22 -8.44 11.01
C LEU A 84 2.29 -9.52 11.62
N PRO A 85 0.96 -9.47 11.49
CA PRO A 85 0.08 -10.59 11.83
C PRO A 85 0.41 -11.89 11.09
N LEU A 86 1.16 -11.84 9.96
CA LEU A 86 1.66 -13.01 9.24
C LEU A 86 2.89 -13.66 9.88
N ARG A 87 3.48 -13.04 10.91
CA ARG A 87 4.70 -13.53 11.56
C ARG A 87 4.61 -14.99 12.08
N PRO A 88 3.47 -15.53 12.53
CA PRO A 88 3.38 -16.95 12.91
C PRO A 88 3.81 -17.94 11.82
N LEU A 89 3.70 -17.58 10.53
CA LEU A 89 4.25 -18.40 9.43
C LEU A 89 5.76 -18.64 9.56
N SER A 90 6.49 -17.90 10.42
CA SER A 90 7.93 -18.10 10.65
C SER A 90 8.26 -19.42 11.35
N ASP A 91 7.27 -20.13 11.87
CA ASP A 91 7.45 -21.47 12.43
C ASP A 91 7.83 -22.51 11.34
N ASP A 92 7.36 -22.31 10.10
CA ASP A 92 7.60 -23.21 8.98
C ASP A 92 8.41 -22.57 7.84
N TYR A 93 8.48 -21.23 7.76
CA TYR A 93 9.12 -20.50 6.68
C TYR A 93 10.14 -19.49 7.20
N GLN A 94 11.09 -19.11 6.34
CA GLN A 94 11.91 -17.93 6.56
C GLN A 94 11.17 -16.72 5.95
N LEU A 95 10.61 -15.86 6.79
CA LEU A 95 9.87 -14.68 6.36
C LEU A 95 10.80 -13.49 6.17
N VAL A 96 10.72 -12.85 5.01
CA VAL A 96 11.41 -11.60 4.72
C VAL A 96 10.37 -10.48 4.62
N PHE A 97 10.36 -9.60 5.61
CA PHE A 97 9.59 -8.36 5.59
C PHE A 97 10.50 -7.21 5.23
N TYR A 98 10.10 -6.38 4.31
CA TYR A 98 10.87 -5.18 3.97
C TYR A 98 9.97 -4.03 3.55
N ASP A 99 10.39 -2.82 3.86
CA ASP A 99 9.78 -1.62 3.33
C ASP A 99 10.34 -1.34 1.94
N GLN A 100 9.42 -1.22 0.98
CA GLN A 100 9.78 -0.98 -0.42
C GLN A 100 10.48 0.39 -0.56
N ARG A 101 11.13 0.60 -1.70
CA ARG A 101 11.85 1.84 -2.01
C ARG A 101 10.98 3.08 -1.76
N GLY A 102 11.51 4.05 -1.00
CA GLY A 102 10.81 5.29 -0.69
C GLY A 102 9.61 5.16 0.27
N SER A 103 9.40 3.98 0.85
CA SER A 103 8.26 3.63 1.71
C SER A 103 8.71 3.32 3.13
N GLY A 104 7.79 3.38 4.08
CA GLY A 104 8.05 3.01 5.47
C GLY A 104 9.28 3.69 6.06
N LEU A 105 10.15 2.89 6.66
CA LEU A 105 11.43 3.33 7.22
C LEU A 105 12.61 3.13 6.24
N SER A 106 12.37 2.66 5.00
CA SER A 106 13.37 2.67 3.94
C SER A 106 13.68 4.10 3.46
N PRO A 107 14.90 4.35 2.91
CA PRO A 107 15.34 5.68 2.48
C PRO A 107 14.40 6.34 1.49
N ARG A 108 14.27 7.66 1.58
CA ARG A 108 13.58 8.47 0.57
C ARG A 108 14.46 8.65 -0.65
N VAL A 109 13.86 8.64 -1.83
CA VAL A 109 14.55 8.73 -3.13
C VAL A 109 13.84 9.73 -4.04
N PRO A 110 14.51 10.22 -5.11
CA PRO A 110 13.88 11.05 -6.15
C PRO A 110 12.72 10.33 -6.87
N ASP A 111 11.78 11.10 -7.39
CA ASP A 111 10.56 10.61 -8.03
C ASP A 111 10.85 9.67 -9.23
N GLU A 112 11.95 9.90 -9.95
CA GLU A 112 12.39 9.10 -11.10
C GLU A 112 12.70 7.65 -10.77
N GLN A 113 13.04 7.38 -9.51
CA GLN A 113 13.30 6.03 -8.99
C GLN A 113 12.04 5.35 -8.44
N LEU A 114 10.89 6.03 -8.47
CA LEU A 114 9.63 5.55 -7.93
C LEU A 114 8.68 5.18 -9.07
N ASN A 115 8.95 4.05 -9.72
CA ASN A 115 8.17 3.50 -10.80
C ASN A 115 8.11 1.97 -10.73
N LEU A 116 7.10 1.36 -11.37
CA LEU A 116 6.85 -0.08 -11.29
C LEU A 116 8.06 -0.92 -11.72
N ASP A 117 8.75 -0.53 -12.80
CA ASP A 117 9.91 -1.29 -13.27
C ASP A 117 11.02 -1.35 -12.23
N GLN A 118 11.30 -0.23 -11.56
CA GLN A 118 12.29 -0.17 -10.47
C GLN A 118 11.86 -1.06 -9.29
N PHE A 119 10.59 -1.06 -8.91
CA PHE A 119 10.10 -1.90 -7.82
C PHE A 119 10.19 -3.39 -8.15
N VAL A 120 9.95 -3.78 -9.42
CA VAL A 120 10.13 -5.16 -9.88
C VAL A 120 11.60 -5.57 -9.83
N GLU A 121 12.53 -4.71 -10.27
CA GLU A 121 13.97 -4.99 -10.19
C GLU A 121 14.48 -5.00 -8.73
N ASP A 122 13.95 -4.16 -7.86
CA ASP A 122 14.23 -4.19 -6.43
C ASP A 122 13.80 -5.53 -5.82
N LEU A 123 12.58 -6.00 -6.13
CA LEU A 123 12.11 -7.31 -5.66
C LEU A 123 12.99 -8.44 -6.20
N HIS A 124 13.42 -8.37 -7.47
CA HIS A 124 14.32 -9.35 -8.04
C HIS A 124 15.66 -9.39 -7.30
N SER A 125 16.19 -8.23 -6.94
CA SER A 125 17.42 -8.12 -6.15
C SER A 125 17.26 -8.73 -4.75
N ILE A 126 16.10 -8.51 -4.11
CA ILE A 126 15.78 -9.09 -2.79
C ILE A 126 15.63 -10.62 -2.89
N VAL A 127 14.90 -11.12 -3.90
CA VAL A 127 14.78 -12.56 -4.17
C VAL A 127 16.15 -13.20 -4.35
N SER A 128 16.99 -12.61 -5.21
CA SER A 128 18.34 -13.12 -5.49
C SER A 128 19.26 -13.10 -4.26
N ALA A 129 19.10 -12.09 -3.39
CA ALA A 129 19.92 -11.97 -2.17
C ALA A 129 19.45 -12.88 -1.03
N THR A 130 18.17 -13.27 -1.02
CA THR A 130 17.59 -14.07 0.07
C THR A 130 17.47 -15.55 -0.28
N SER A 131 17.27 -15.89 -1.55
CA SER A 131 17.13 -17.28 -2.04
C SER A 131 17.78 -17.47 -3.41
N PRO A 132 19.14 -17.45 -3.50
CA PRO A 132 19.84 -17.48 -4.78
C PRO A 132 19.71 -18.81 -5.55
N HIS A 133 19.30 -19.89 -4.89
CA HIS A 133 19.30 -21.24 -5.45
C HIS A 133 17.93 -21.93 -5.47
N SER A 134 16.91 -21.29 -4.93
CA SER A 134 15.58 -21.90 -4.83
C SER A 134 14.49 -20.84 -5.07
N PRO A 135 13.40 -21.22 -5.75
CA PRO A 135 12.26 -20.31 -5.89
C PRO A 135 11.68 -19.91 -4.52
N VAL A 136 11.28 -18.64 -4.43
CA VAL A 136 10.66 -18.09 -3.24
C VAL A 136 9.13 -18.26 -3.28
N ARG A 137 8.49 -18.00 -2.15
CA ARG A 137 7.07 -17.76 -2.05
C ARG A 137 6.82 -16.26 -1.90
N LEU A 138 5.79 -15.74 -2.56
CA LEU A 138 5.41 -14.33 -2.44
C LEU A 138 4.04 -14.21 -1.75
N ILE A 139 3.93 -13.30 -0.79
CA ILE A 139 2.66 -12.86 -0.23
C ILE A 139 2.59 -11.35 -0.45
N GLY A 140 1.72 -10.91 -1.37
CA GLY A 140 1.50 -9.48 -1.64
C GLY A 140 0.13 -9.04 -1.15
N HIS A 141 0.05 -7.85 -0.55
CA HIS A 141 -1.20 -7.22 -0.15
C HIS A 141 -1.38 -5.90 -0.90
N SER A 142 -2.58 -5.68 -1.46
CA SER A 142 -2.93 -4.42 -2.13
C SER A 142 -1.94 -4.08 -3.25
N TRP A 143 -1.25 -2.94 -3.18
CA TRP A 143 -0.13 -2.61 -4.08
C TRP A 143 0.95 -3.70 -4.10
N GLY A 144 1.28 -4.32 -2.98
CA GLY A 144 2.22 -5.43 -2.92
C GLY A 144 1.75 -6.65 -3.73
N ALA A 145 0.45 -6.88 -3.83
CA ALA A 145 -0.12 -7.91 -4.70
C ALA A 145 -0.02 -7.53 -6.18
N MET A 146 -0.19 -6.24 -6.51
CA MET A 146 0.04 -5.72 -7.87
C MET A 146 1.52 -5.88 -8.27
N LEU A 147 2.44 -5.55 -7.38
CA LEU A 147 3.88 -5.74 -7.58
C LEU A 147 4.24 -7.22 -7.77
N ALA A 148 3.69 -8.11 -6.93
CA ALA A 148 3.88 -9.55 -7.08
C ALA A 148 3.39 -10.04 -8.46
N ALA A 149 2.19 -9.63 -8.89
CA ALA A 149 1.65 -10.01 -10.19
C ALA A 149 2.51 -9.52 -11.36
N ALA A 150 3.01 -8.28 -11.32
CA ALA A 150 3.95 -7.76 -12.32
C ALA A 150 5.29 -8.50 -12.30
N TYR A 151 5.75 -8.91 -11.12
CA TYR A 151 6.97 -9.70 -10.95
C TYR A 151 6.85 -11.09 -11.58
N LEU A 152 5.71 -11.78 -11.40
CA LEU A 152 5.46 -13.10 -12.00
C LEU A 152 5.54 -13.08 -13.54
N GLU A 153 5.21 -11.97 -14.20
CA GLU A 153 5.36 -11.86 -15.64
C GLU A 153 6.82 -11.83 -16.11
N ARG A 154 7.70 -11.24 -15.29
CA ARG A 154 9.09 -11.01 -15.66
C ARG A 154 10.01 -12.14 -15.19
N TYR A 155 9.72 -12.69 -14.01
CA TYR A 155 10.57 -13.67 -13.33
C TYR A 155 9.79 -14.89 -12.81
N PRO A 156 8.95 -15.57 -13.64
CA PRO A 156 8.08 -16.65 -13.20
C PRO A 156 8.83 -17.82 -12.55
N ASP A 157 10.04 -18.14 -13.04
CA ASP A 157 10.80 -19.30 -12.58
C ASP A 157 11.45 -19.10 -11.20
N THR A 158 11.43 -17.88 -10.67
CA THR A 158 11.98 -17.57 -9.35
C THR A 158 10.94 -17.68 -8.23
N VAL A 159 9.70 -18.02 -8.56
CA VAL A 159 8.57 -18.09 -7.60
C VAL A 159 7.91 -19.46 -7.69
N SER A 160 7.69 -20.10 -6.54
CA SER A 160 6.96 -21.36 -6.43
C SER A 160 5.49 -21.17 -6.02
N HIS A 161 5.18 -20.15 -5.22
CA HIS A 161 3.85 -19.85 -4.71
C HIS A 161 3.61 -18.34 -4.74
N ALA A 162 2.43 -17.92 -5.15
CA ALA A 162 2.05 -16.52 -5.17
C ALA A 162 0.68 -16.29 -4.54
N VAL A 163 0.65 -15.51 -3.48
CA VAL A 163 -0.57 -15.03 -2.83
C VAL A 163 -0.77 -13.56 -3.20
N LEU A 164 -1.91 -13.25 -3.79
CA LEU A 164 -2.30 -11.91 -4.19
C LEU A 164 -3.54 -11.48 -3.38
N ALA A 165 -3.33 -10.82 -2.25
CA ALA A 165 -4.40 -10.35 -1.39
C ALA A 165 -4.87 -8.97 -1.86
N GLU A 166 -6.05 -8.94 -2.46
CA GLU A 166 -6.74 -7.75 -2.96
C GLU A 166 -5.84 -6.77 -3.73
N PRO A 167 -5.20 -7.18 -4.85
CA PRO A 167 -4.67 -6.20 -5.79
C PRO A 167 -5.77 -5.21 -6.19
N ALA A 168 -5.46 -3.91 -6.19
CA ALA A 168 -6.45 -2.88 -6.49
C ALA A 168 -6.98 -3.01 -7.93
N PHE A 169 -6.08 -3.31 -8.85
CA PHE A 169 -6.38 -3.61 -10.25
C PHE A 169 -5.20 -4.35 -10.90
N LEU A 170 -5.50 -5.19 -11.86
CA LEU A 170 -4.51 -5.89 -12.68
C LEU A 170 -4.67 -5.56 -14.17
N THR A 171 -5.80 -4.98 -14.56
CA THR A 171 -6.08 -4.54 -15.93
C THR A 171 -6.39 -3.05 -15.99
N ALA A 172 -6.22 -2.45 -17.17
CA ALA A 172 -6.55 -1.04 -17.40
C ALA A 172 -8.04 -0.75 -17.14
N GLU A 173 -8.91 -1.66 -17.55
CA GLU A 173 -10.35 -1.53 -17.30
C GLU A 173 -10.67 -1.46 -15.80
N GLN A 174 -10.10 -2.37 -15.01
CA GLN A 174 -10.26 -2.35 -13.55
C GLN A 174 -9.70 -1.08 -12.93
N GLY A 175 -8.51 -0.67 -13.37
CA GLY A 175 -7.83 0.54 -12.87
C GLY A 175 -8.65 1.80 -13.15
N ASN A 176 -9.21 1.92 -14.34
CA ASN A 176 -10.05 3.07 -14.72
C ASN A 176 -11.35 3.10 -13.90
N ARG A 177 -12.01 1.95 -13.70
CA ARG A 177 -13.18 1.86 -12.82
C ARG A 177 -12.84 2.23 -11.38
N TRP A 178 -11.73 1.72 -10.87
CA TRP A 178 -11.24 2.05 -9.53
C TRP A 178 -10.97 3.55 -9.38
N TYR A 179 -10.25 4.14 -10.34
CA TYR A 179 -9.93 5.57 -10.33
C TYR A 179 -11.18 6.44 -10.35
N GLU A 180 -12.15 6.10 -11.20
CA GLU A 180 -13.42 6.79 -11.28
C GLU A 180 -14.22 6.67 -9.97
N GLN A 181 -14.29 5.48 -9.38
CA GLN A 181 -14.99 5.25 -8.12
C GLN A 181 -14.37 6.03 -6.95
N ILE A 182 -13.03 6.09 -6.86
CA ILE A 182 -12.33 6.80 -5.78
C ILE A 182 -12.43 8.33 -5.96
N ASN A 183 -12.44 8.84 -7.17
CA ASN A 183 -12.40 10.29 -7.42
C ASN A 183 -13.77 10.91 -7.71
N HIS A 184 -14.67 10.18 -8.34
CA HIS A 184 -15.95 10.71 -8.85
C HIS A 184 -17.17 10.02 -8.24
N GLY A 185 -17.05 8.78 -7.76
CA GLY A 185 -18.14 8.02 -7.16
C GLY A 185 -18.44 8.35 -5.71
N GLN A 186 -17.73 9.32 -5.12
CA GLN A 186 -17.86 9.66 -3.71
C GLN A 186 -18.89 10.75 -3.46
N PRO A 187 -19.62 10.72 -2.33
CA PRO A 187 -20.46 11.83 -1.93
C PRO A 187 -19.61 13.10 -1.75
N PRO A 188 -20.25 14.31 -1.80
CA PRO A 188 -19.56 15.56 -1.52
C PRO A 188 -18.81 15.50 -0.19
N ALA A 189 -17.63 16.11 -0.14
CA ALA A 189 -16.81 16.15 1.07
C ALA A 189 -17.64 16.67 2.27
N SER A 190 -17.69 15.89 3.33
CA SER A 190 -18.35 16.30 4.56
C SER A 190 -17.57 17.41 5.27
N TRP A 191 -18.24 18.21 6.10
CA TRP A 191 -17.57 19.18 6.97
C TRP A 191 -16.51 18.51 7.85
N ALA A 192 -16.78 17.30 8.35
CA ALA A 192 -15.84 16.52 9.14
C ALA A 192 -14.57 16.14 8.35
N LEU A 193 -14.71 15.82 7.06
CA LEU A 193 -13.56 15.56 6.18
C LEU A 193 -12.74 16.84 5.97
N LEU A 194 -13.39 17.97 5.67
CA LEU A 194 -12.70 19.25 5.47
C LEU A 194 -11.97 19.70 6.75
N GLU A 195 -12.62 19.58 7.90
CA GLU A 195 -12.02 19.87 9.21
C GLU A 195 -10.84 18.95 9.49
N GLY A 196 -10.98 17.64 9.25
CA GLY A 196 -9.93 16.65 9.44
C GLY A 196 -8.71 16.92 8.57
N VAL A 197 -8.90 17.27 7.30
CA VAL A 197 -7.83 17.65 6.37
C VAL A 197 -7.16 18.95 6.83
N TRP A 198 -7.95 19.97 7.19
CA TRP A 198 -7.44 21.23 7.72
C TRP A 198 -6.59 21.02 8.98
N ARG A 199 -7.13 20.28 9.95
CA ARG A 199 -6.41 19.94 11.18
C ARG A 199 -5.12 19.19 10.88
N SER A 200 -5.16 18.17 10.02
CA SER A 200 -3.98 17.39 9.62
C SER A 200 -2.90 18.26 8.98
N TRP A 201 -3.32 19.24 8.18
CA TRP A 201 -2.40 20.20 7.58
C TRP A 201 -1.75 21.10 8.64
N ILE A 202 -2.53 21.71 9.56
CA ILE A 202 -2.00 22.53 10.66
C ILE A 202 -1.05 21.72 11.55
N GLU A 203 -1.44 20.52 11.98
CA GLU A 203 -0.58 19.65 12.79
C GLU A 203 0.73 19.32 12.06
N SER A 204 0.70 19.14 10.74
CA SER A 204 1.90 18.90 9.95
C SER A 204 2.92 20.03 10.01
N LEU A 205 2.49 21.28 10.25
CA LEU A 205 3.38 22.43 10.38
C LEU A 205 4.30 22.36 11.62
N TYR A 206 3.94 21.52 12.60
CA TYR A 206 4.72 21.24 13.81
C TYR A 206 5.65 20.03 13.68
N VAL A 207 5.71 19.40 12.50
CA VAL A 207 6.67 18.32 12.23
C VAL A 207 7.99 18.92 11.76
N TYR A 208 9.06 18.76 12.55
CA TYR A 208 10.37 19.38 12.33
C TYR A 208 11.47 18.40 11.87
N GLY A 209 11.15 17.20 11.55
CA GLY A 209 12.13 16.21 11.11
C GLY A 209 11.51 14.82 11.11
N PRO A 210 12.33 13.76 10.92
CA PRO A 210 13.80 13.75 10.82
C PRO A 210 14.39 14.23 9.47
N ASP A 211 13.60 14.27 8.41
CA ASP A 211 14.06 14.62 7.06
C ASP A 211 13.07 15.52 6.32
N ALA A 212 13.36 15.88 5.08
CA ALA A 212 12.56 16.80 4.28
C ALA A 212 11.16 16.27 3.89
N ASP A 213 10.97 14.94 3.89
CA ASP A 213 9.69 14.33 3.55
C ASP A 213 8.80 14.10 4.77
N ALA A 214 9.33 14.15 6.00
CA ALA A 214 8.64 13.83 7.23
C ALA A 214 7.29 14.54 7.41
N ARG A 215 7.25 15.86 7.14
CA ARG A 215 6.00 16.65 7.20
C ARG A 215 4.94 16.16 6.23
N ARG A 216 5.33 15.85 4.99
CA ARG A 216 4.43 15.36 3.97
C ARG A 216 3.95 13.95 4.27
N ASP A 217 4.83 13.09 4.74
CA ASP A 217 4.53 11.74 5.15
C ASP A 217 3.51 11.73 6.29
N PHE A 218 3.73 12.57 7.31
CA PHE A 218 2.79 12.79 8.41
C PHE A 218 1.41 13.24 7.90
N PHE A 219 1.37 14.29 7.07
CA PHE A 219 0.12 14.82 6.53
C PHE A 219 -0.65 13.75 5.75
N THR A 220 0.04 13.03 4.85
CA THR A 220 -0.57 11.96 4.05
C THR A 220 -1.15 10.88 4.93
N ARG A 221 -0.39 10.40 5.92
CA ARG A 221 -0.88 9.40 6.88
C ARG A 221 -2.10 9.89 7.63
N ARG A 222 -2.09 11.13 8.13
CA ARG A 222 -3.21 11.71 8.86
C ARG A 222 -4.48 11.79 8.01
N VAL A 223 -4.35 12.21 6.75
CA VAL A 223 -5.50 12.30 5.82
C VAL A 223 -6.03 10.91 5.45
N LEU A 224 -5.15 9.97 5.14
CA LEU A 224 -5.55 8.57 4.86
C LEU A 224 -6.20 7.92 6.09
N SER A 225 -5.86 8.39 7.29
CA SER A 225 -6.42 7.89 8.56
C SER A 225 -7.73 8.55 9.00
N LEU A 226 -8.34 9.44 8.23
CA LEU A 226 -9.61 10.06 8.60
C LEU A 226 -10.77 9.07 8.49
N SER A 227 -11.43 8.78 9.62
CA SER A 227 -12.65 7.95 9.68
C SER A 227 -13.88 8.83 9.68
N VAL A 228 -14.22 9.39 8.53
CA VAL A 228 -15.31 10.36 8.39
C VAL A 228 -16.12 10.10 7.11
N PRO A 229 -17.41 10.50 7.07
CA PRO A 229 -18.22 10.41 5.85
C PRO A 229 -17.57 11.13 4.67
N GLY A 230 -17.56 10.50 3.50
CA GLY A 230 -16.93 11.03 2.27
C GLY A 230 -15.46 10.67 2.13
N GLN A 231 -14.93 9.83 3.02
CA GLN A 231 -13.59 9.28 2.85
C GLN A 231 -13.58 8.28 1.66
N PRO A 232 -12.70 8.46 0.65
CA PRO A 232 -12.72 7.68 -0.58
C PRO A 232 -12.57 6.16 -0.41
N PHE A 233 -11.93 5.73 0.67
CA PHE A 233 -11.63 4.32 0.92
C PHE A 233 -12.61 3.64 1.90
N ALA A 234 -13.73 4.28 2.27
CA ALA A 234 -14.68 3.72 3.23
C ALA A 234 -15.20 2.33 2.83
N GLY A 235 -15.39 2.07 1.52
CA GLY A 235 -15.85 0.78 1.02
C GLY A 235 -14.85 -0.38 1.11
N TYR A 236 -13.62 -0.11 1.55
CA TYR A 236 -12.59 -1.13 1.76
C TYR A 236 -12.79 -1.93 3.05
N TYR A 237 -13.53 -1.41 4.03
CA TYR A 237 -13.55 -1.92 5.41
C TYR A 237 -14.92 -2.46 5.80
N CYS A 238 -14.95 -3.31 6.83
CA CYS A 238 -16.18 -3.71 7.48
C CYS A 238 -16.71 -2.58 8.37
N GLY A 239 -17.89 -2.08 8.06
CA GLY A 239 -18.47 -0.97 8.83
C GLY A 239 -17.91 0.40 8.47
N SER A 240 -18.09 1.37 9.37
CA SER A 240 -17.75 2.78 9.12
C SER A 240 -16.39 3.23 9.63
N ASP A 241 -15.63 2.34 10.30
CA ASP A 241 -14.31 2.69 10.84
C ASP A 241 -13.18 2.10 9.98
N PRO A 242 -12.60 2.88 9.05
CA PRO A 242 -11.46 2.46 8.24
C PRO A 242 -10.14 2.37 9.04
N HIS A 243 -10.12 2.72 10.34
CA HIS A 243 -8.91 2.88 11.12
C HIS A 243 -8.89 2.05 12.40
N SER A 244 -9.50 0.88 12.34
CA SER A 244 -9.22 -0.13 13.34
C SER A 244 -7.70 -0.31 13.47
N ALA A 245 -7.26 -0.74 14.66
CA ALA A 245 -5.85 -1.08 14.92
C ALA A 245 -5.25 -2.13 13.95
N SER A 246 -6.03 -2.57 12.96
CA SER A 246 -5.70 -3.60 11.98
C SER A 246 -4.82 -3.12 10.81
N ASP A 247 -4.65 -1.80 10.62
CA ASP A 247 -3.77 -1.25 9.57
C ASP A 247 -2.72 -0.26 10.13
N PRO A 248 -1.84 -0.72 11.04
CA PRO A 248 -0.78 0.12 11.57
C PRO A 248 0.32 0.34 10.53
N VAL A 249 0.84 1.56 10.44
CA VAL A 249 2.07 1.87 9.72
C VAL A 249 3.00 2.69 10.61
N TRP A 250 4.32 2.53 10.44
CA TRP A 250 5.31 3.37 11.13
C TRP A 250 5.38 4.74 10.48
N ARG A 251 5.47 4.76 9.13
CA ARG A 251 5.63 5.99 8.37
C ARG A 251 5.15 5.84 6.94
N GLU A 252 4.33 6.76 6.47
CA GLU A 252 3.86 6.80 5.08
C GLU A 252 4.97 7.29 4.14
N GLY A 253 5.15 6.65 3.01
CA GLY A 253 6.00 7.11 1.92
C GLY A 253 5.20 7.91 0.91
N SER A 254 4.78 9.11 1.29
CA SER A 254 3.89 9.98 0.51
C SER A 254 4.39 10.27 -0.91
N ARG A 255 5.71 10.33 -1.09
CA ARG A 255 6.34 10.52 -2.40
C ARG A 255 6.15 9.29 -3.29
N ALA A 256 6.37 8.08 -2.75
CA ALA A 256 6.16 6.82 -3.47
C ALA A 256 4.70 6.67 -3.89
N PHE A 257 3.75 6.90 -2.98
CA PHE A 257 2.32 6.90 -3.30
C PHE A 257 2.00 7.81 -4.49
N ARG A 258 2.38 9.07 -4.40
CA ARG A 258 2.07 10.06 -5.44
C ARG A 258 2.73 9.74 -6.78
N SER A 259 4.01 9.37 -6.78
CA SER A 259 4.77 9.15 -8.02
C SER A 259 4.25 7.92 -8.78
N ILE A 260 3.93 6.84 -8.08
CA ILE A 260 3.38 5.61 -8.69
C ILE A 260 1.98 5.86 -9.24
N VAL A 261 1.09 6.48 -8.46
CA VAL A 261 -0.27 6.78 -8.91
C VAL A 261 -0.25 7.74 -10.11
N LYS A 262 0.58 8.80 -10.05
CA LYS A 262 0.73 9.76 -11.15
C LYS A 262 1.33 9.10 -12.41
N ALA A 263 2.27 8.18 -12.25
CA ALA A 263 2.86 7.46 -13.38
C ALA A 263 1.87 6.48 -14.03
N ALA A 264 1.01 5.85 -13.23
CA ALA A 264 -0.01 4.92 -13.71
C ALA A 264 -1.15 5.63 -14.43
N PHE A 265 -1.72 6.68 -13.80
CA PHE A 265 -2.89 7.40 -14.34
C PHE A 265 -2.46 8.71 -15.01
N LYS A 266 -2.17 8.65 -16.30
CA LYS A 266 -1.92 9.83 -17.11
C LYS A 266 -3.25 10.49 -17.47
N GLU A 267 -3.38 11.77 -17.12
CA GLU A 267 -4.64 12.52 -17.34
C GLU A 267 -5.88 11.83 -16.75
N GLY A 268 -5.69 11.06 -15.67
CA GLY A 268 -6.77 10.33 -15.01
C GLY A 268 -7.15 9.00 -15.68
N HIS A 269 -6.34 8.51 -16.60
CA HIS A 269 -6.60 7.28 -17.34
C HIS A 269 -5.40 6.33 -17.32
N LEU A 270 -5.67 5.04 -17.14
CA LEU A 270 -4.71 3.94 -17.23
C LEU A 270 -4.81 3.30 -18.62
N ASP A 271 -3.75 3.41 -19.43
CA ASP A 271 -3.73 2.98 -20.83
C ASP A 271 -3.31 1.52 -21.02
N ARG A 272 -2.73 0.89 -20.00
CA ARG A 272 -2.15 -0.46 -20.12
C ARG A 272 -2.55 -1.33 -18.96
N ASP A 273 -2.73 -2.61 -19.25
CA ASP A 273 -2.84 -3.63 -18.23
C ASP A 273 -1.54 -3.70 -17.42
N LEU A 274 -1.68 -3.85 -16.11
CA LEU A 274 -0.56 -4.13 -15.22
C LEU A 274 -0.04 -5.54 -15.46
N VAL A 275 -0.97 -6.46 -15.73
CA VAL A 275 -0.71 -7.87 -15.97
C VAL A 275 -1.23 -8.23 -17.37
N SER A 276 -0.36 -8.74 -18.23
CA SER A 276 -0.70 -9.16 -19.58
C SER A 276 -0.93 -10.68 -19.66
N ILE A 277 -1.19 -11.17 -20.88
CA ILE A 277 -1.29 -12.62 -21.15
C ILE A 277 -0.05 -13.42 -20.71
N LYS A 278 1.09 -12.74 -20.49
CA LYS A 278 2.33 -13.38 -20.01
C LYS A 278 2.21 -13.93 -18.61
N ALA A 279 1.31 -13.42 -17.76
CA ALA A 279 1.04 -13.96 -16.44
C ALA A 279 0.58 -15.43 -16.50
N LYS A 280 -0.02 -15.87 -17.59
CA LYS A 280 -0.39 -17.27 -17.85
C LYS A 280 0.82 -18.20 -18.03
N ARG A 281 2.03 -17.65 -18.16
CA ARG A 281 3.27 -18.45 -18.18
C ARG A 281 3.72 -18.90 -16.79
N PHE A 282 3.21 -18.26 -15.72
CA PHE A 282 3.47 -18.73 -14.38
C PHE A 282 2.88 -20.11 -14.21
N PRO A 283 3.70 -21.15 -13.97
CA PRO A 283 3.25 -22.55 -14.08
C PRO A 283 2.49 -23.03 -12.84
N HIS A 284 2.63 -22.31 -11.73
CA HIS A 284 2.06 -22.72 -10.45
C HIS A 284 0.70 -22.05 -10.20
N LYS A 285 -0.04 -22.59 -9.22
CA LYS A 285 -1.30 -22.01 -8.78
C LYS A 285 -1.07 -20.65 -8.11
N VAL A 286 -1.91 -19.66 -8.43
CA VAL A 286 -1.99 -18.38 -7.75
C VAL A 286 -3.16 -18.39 -6.78
N LEU A 287 -2.94 -17.98 -5.54
CA LEU A 287 -4.01 -17.78 -4.57
C LEU A 287 -4.39 -16.28 -4.57
N LEU A 288 -5.62 -15.97 -4.96
CA LEU A 288 -6.24 -14.68 -4.70
C LEU A 288 -6.93 -14.72 -3.34
N VAL A 289 -6.77 -13.68 -2.51
CA VAL A 289 -7.43 -13.58 -1.21
C VAL A 289 -8.23 -12.28 -1.18
N ALA A 290 -9.46 -12.32 -0.66
CA ALA A 290 -10.32 -11.16 -0.54
C ALA A 290 -11.07 -11.12 0.79
N GLY A 291 -11.24 -9.94 1.35
CA GLY A 291 -12.13 -9.69 2.48
C GLY A 291 -13.58 -9.55 2.01
N ARG A 292 -14.51 -10.22 2.67
CA ARG A 292 -15.91 -10.24 2.26
C ARG A 292 -16.58 -8.87 2.30
N CYS A 293 -16.17 -8.01 3.23
CA CYS A 293 -16.75 -6.68 3.40
C CYS A 293 -16.29 -5.67 2.35
N ASN A 294 -15.16 -5.92 1.66
CA ASN A 294 -14.63 -4.98 0.70
C ASN A 294 -15.51 -4.91 -0.55
N SER A 295 -16.21 -3.79 -0.72
CA SER A 295 -17.13 -3.54 -1.83
C SER A 295 -16.46 -2.87 -3.04
N VAL A 296 -15.19 -2.44 -2.92
CA VAL A 296 -14.47 -1.71 -3.97
C VAL A 296 -13.59 -2.63 -4.79
N ILE A 297 -12.70 -3.38 -4.12
CA ILE A 297 -11.74 -4.29 -4.77
C ILE A 297 -11.81 -5.71 -4.18
N GLY A 298 -12.90 -6.04 -3.49
CA GLY A 298 -13.10 -7.31 -2.80
C GLY A 298 -13.45 -8.48 -3.74
N PRO A 299 -14.25 -9.44 -3.25
CA PRO A 299 -14.44 -10.74 -3.91
C PRO A 299 -14.88 -10.67 -5.36
N GLU A 300 -15.67 -9.65 -5.74
CA GLU A 300 -16.19 -9.53 -7.11
C GLU A 300 -15.05 -9.18 -8.11
N VAL A 301 -14.20 -8.23 -7.75
CA VAL A 301 -13.04 -7.86 -8.56
C VAL A 301 -12.04 -9.02 -8.59
N GLN A 302 -11.81 -9.67 -7.46
CA GLN A 302 -10.83 -10.76 -7.39
C GLN A 302 -11.26 -12.01 -8.17
N ARG A 303 -12.58 -12.27 -8.34
CA ARG A 303 -13.07 -13.31 -9.26
C ARG A 303 -12.69 -13.04 -10.71
N GLN A 304 -12.75 -11.78 -11.14
CA GLN A 304 -12.35 -11.39 -12.50
C GLN A 304 -10.86 -11.67 -12.73
N ASN A 305 -10.04 -11.49 -11.69
CA ASN A 305 -8.59 -11.72 -11.75
C ASN A 305 -8.20 -13.20 -11.94
N LEU A 306 -9.07 -14.16 -11.60
CA LEU A 306 -8.81 -15.59 -11.83
C LEU A 306 -8.47 -15.88 -13.29
N ALA A 307 -9.13 -15.22 -14.23
CA ALA A 307 -8.94 -15.44 -15.67
C ALA A 307 -7.58 -14.95 -16.20
N LEU A 308 -6.84 -14.16 -15.41
CA LEU A 308 -5.53 -13.62 -15.80
C LEU A 308 -4.41 -14.65 -15.64
N PHE A 309 -4.61 -15.69 -14.85
CA PHE A 309 -3.63 -16.74 -14.58
C PHE A 309 -4.06 -18.09 -15.18
N ALA A 310 -3.10 -18.96 -15.48
CA ALA A 310 -3.40 -20.29 -16.01
C ALA A 310 -4.07 -21.18 -14.97
N ASN A 311 -3.67 -21.05 -13.72
CA ASN A 311 -4.20 -21.77 -12.57
C ASN A 311 -4.34 -20.80 -11.40
N ALA A 312 -5.55 -20.54 -10.93
CA ALA A 312 -5.79 -19.64 -9.81
C ALA A 312 -7.01 -20.09 -8.99
N GLU A 313 -6.98 -19.80 -7.70
CA GLU A 313 -8.11 -19.98 -6.80
C GLU A 313 -8.37 -18.71 -5.99
N LEU A 314 -9.59 -18.53 -5.50
CA LEU A 314 -10.00 -17.41 -4.66
C LEU A 314 -10.43 -17.90 -3.29
N ALA A 315 -9.78 -17.41 -2.26
CA ALA A 315 -10.23 -17.53 -0.88
C ALA A 315 -10.88 -16.21 -0.41
N VAL A 316 -12.00 -16.32 0.28
CA VAL A 316 -12.71 -15.15 0.83
C VAL A 316 -12.71 -15.25 2.36
N ILE A 317 -12.14 -14.25 3.01
CA ILE A 317 -12.11 -14.12 4.47
C ILE A 317 -13.41 -13.46 4.93
N ASN A 318 -14.22 -14.16 5.70
CA ASN A 318 -15.46 -13.63 6.26
C ASN A 318 -15.17 -12.58 7.33
N ASP A 319 -16.07 -11.62 7.48
CA ASP A 319 -16.00 -10.56 8.49
C ASP A 319 -14.67 -9.79 8.45
N ALA A 320 -14.09 -9.66 7.26
CA ALA A 320 -12.89 -8.89 7.00
C ALA A 320 -13.09 -7.97 5.79
N GLY A 321 -12.46 -6.81 5.84
CA GLY A 321 -12.29 -5.89 4.72
C GLY A 321 -10.90 -6.02 4.10
N HIS A 322 -10.39 -4.88 3.61
CA HIS A 322 -9.09 -4.81 2.94
C HIS A 322 -7.91 -5.21 3.85
N THR A 323 -8.03 -4.96 5.16
CA THR A 323 -6.98 -5.25 6.14
C THR A 323 -7.15 -6.63 6.80
N MET A 324 -7.57 -7.61 6.02
CA MET A 324 -7.93 -8.96 6.46
C MET A 324 -6.88 -9.65 7.35
N PHE A 325 -5.60 -9.41 7.12
CA PHE A 325 -4.51 -9.99 7.92
C PHE A 325 -4.48 -9.45 9.35
N GLY A 326 -4.92 -8.21 9.56
CA GLY A 326 -5.08 -7.60 10.88
C GLY A 326 -6.47 -7.83 11.49
N GLU A 327 -7.53 -7.80 10.66
CA GLU A 327 -8.92 -7.97 11.13
C GLU A 327 -9.24 -9.40 11.52
N ARG A 328 -8.73 -10.39 10.75
CA ARG A 328 -8.98 -11.83 10.93
C ARG A 328 -7.69 -12.64 10.77
N PRO A 329 -6.70 -12.44 11.65
CA PRO A 329 -5.38 -13.04 11.51
C PRO A 329 -5.43 -14.57 11.48
N GLU A 330 -6.18 -15.20 12.35
CA GLU A 330 -6.28 -16.69 12.43
C GLU A 330 -6.89 -17.28 11.15
N ALA A 331 -8.00 -16.70 10.66
CA ALA A 331 -8.64 -17.16 9.43
C ALA A 331 -7.73 -16.93 8.20
N SER A 332 -7.01 -15.81 8.18
CA SER A 332 -6.07 -15.52 7.12
C SER A 332 -4.88 -16.47 7.15
N LEU A 333 -4.29 -16.72 8.32
CA LEU A 333 -3.18 -17.67 8.47
C LEU A 333 -3.58 -19.07 8.04
N ALA A 334 -4.74 -19.58 8.47
CA ALA A 334 -5.21 -20.90 8.08
C ALA A 334 -5.35 -21.09 6.56
N VAL A 335 -5.76 -20.04 5.82
CA VAL A 335 -5.82 -20.07 4.36
C VAL A 335 -4.42 -20.08 3.76
N LEU A 336 -3.51 -19.25 4.27
CA LEU A 336 -2.15 -19.16 3.76
C LEU A 336 -1.33 -20.42 4.05
N GLU A 337 -1.40 -20.96 5.26
CA GLU A 337 -0.71 -22.18 5.67
C GLU A 337 -1.10 -23.36 4.77
N ARG A 338 -2.40 -23.55 4.53
CA ARG A 338 -2.89 -24.59 3.61
C ARG A 338 -2.30 -24.44 2.22
N TYR A 339 -2.37 -23.22 1.63
CA TYR A 339 -1.88 -22.97 0.29
C TYR A 339 -0.35 -23.10 0.18
N LEU A 340 0.39 -22.58 1.14
CA LEU A 340 1.85 -22.63 1.13
C LEU A 340 2.42 -24.04 1.37
N ALA A 341 1.67 -24.92 2.02
CA ALA A 341 2.05 -26.32 2.25
C ALA A 341 1.79 -27.23 1.04
N GLU A 342 0.92 -26.83 0.10
CA GLU A 342 0.64 -27.60 -1.11
C GLU A 342 1.87 -27.68 -2.02
N ASP A 343 2.17 -28.88 -2.55
CA ASP A 343 3.19 -29.02 -3.59
C ASP A 343 2.59 -28.68 -4.96
N HIS A 344 2.85 -27.48 -5.45
CA HIS A 344 2.35 -27.01 -6.74
C HIS A 344 3.25 -27.40 -7.92
N THR A 345 4.31 -28.21 -7.71
CA THR A 345 5.25 -28.64 -8.75
C THR A 345 4.68 -29.74 -9.67
N ALA A 346 3.53 -30.30 -9.37
CA ALA A 346 2.98 -31.50 -10.00
C ALA A 346 1.95 -31.24 -11.10
N ILE A 347 2.08 -30.20 -11.94
CA ILE A 347 1.32 -30.09 -13.19
C ILE A 347 2.28 -29.81 -14.35
N VAL A 348 3.17 -30.76 -14.61
CA VAL A 348 3.81 -30.89 -15.91
C VAL A 348 3.39 -32.22 -16.50
N ALA A 349 2.50 -32.13 -17.51
CA ALA A 349 2.20 -33.10 -18.57
C ALA A 349 1.84 -34.53 -18.13
N SER A 350 0.57 -34.83 -18.19
CA SER A 350 0.14 -36.03 -18.94
C SER A 350 -0.58 -35.55 -20.19
N GLU A 351 0.07 -35.64 -21.33
CA GLU A 351 -0.55 -35.61 -22.64
C GLU A 351 -1.61 -36.70 -22.78
#